data_b52c32f980b3810315661a5af4278497
#
_entry.id   b52c32f980b3810315661a5af4278497
#
_cell.length_a   1.000
_cell.length_b   1.000
_cell.length_c   1.000
_cell.angle_alpha   90.00
_cell.angle_beta   90.00
_cell.angle_gamma   90.00
#
_symmetry.space_group_name_H-M   'P 1'
#
loop_
_entity.id
_entity.type
_entity.pdbx_description
1 polymer ?
#
loop_
_entity_poly.entity_id
_entity_poly.type
_entity_poly.pdbx_seq_one_letter_code
_entity_poly.pdbx_strand_id
1 'polypeptide(L)'
;MGKAPPPPQFSTRKGTGAIVLAGVDGRSMMARRFREITTGIEADLGGDLTEAQKHLVARAATLACWAEEREAELATGQDFDATQYATISNALRRLLADLGLERRAKDITPSLQDYIKGRAANG
;
A
#
# COMPACT_ATOMS: atom_id res chain seq x y z
N MET A 1 -1.28 15.48 42.34
CA MET A 1 -0.79 16.06 41.11
C MET A 1 0.01 15.06 40.33
N GLY A 2 -0.60 14.53 39.32
CA GLY A 2 0.06 13.56 38.48
C GLY A 2 1.08 14.22 37.56
N LYS A 3 2.19 13.53 37.38
CA LYS A 3 3.12 13.88 36.31
C LYS A 3 2.44 13.71 34.97
N ALA A 4 2.72 14.61 34.05
CA ALA A 4 2.29 14.40 32.68
C ALA A 4 2.80 13.04 32.19
N PRO A 5 2.00 12.27 31.43
CA PRO A 5 2.50 11.02 30.90
C PRO A 5 3.74 11.29 30.03
N PRO A 6 4.71 10.40 30.05
CA PRO A 6 5.89 10.59 29.21
C PRO A 6 5.48 10.61 27.74
N PRO A 7 6.18 11.35 26.89
CA PRO A 7 5.90 11.32 25.48
C PRO A 7 6.07 9.89 24.94
N PRO A 8 5.36 9.54 23.88
CA PRO A 8 5.53 8.21 23.30
C PRO A 8 6.98 8.01 22.90
N GLN A 9 7.54 6.91 23.37
CA GLN A 9 8.91 6.57 23.07
C GLN A 9 8.96 5.73 21.80
N PHE A 10 9.82 6.15 20.90
CA PHE A 10 10.10 5.37 19.72
C PHE A 10 11.24 4.42 20.05
N SER A 11 10.99 3.13 20.03
CA SER A 11 12.05 2.17 20.18
C SER A 11 12.36 1.57 18.82
N THR A 12 13.64 1.62 18.47
CA THR A 12 14.13 0.98 17.27
C THR A 12 14.52 -0.44 17.61
N ARG A 13 13.83 -1.40 17.09
CA ARG A 13 14.24 -2.78 17.28
C ARG A 13 15.36 -3.11 16.31
N LYS A 14 16.36 -3.79 16.82
CA LYS A 14 17.46 -4.26 15.99
C LYS A 14 16.95 -5.14 14.86
N GLY A 15 17.39 -4.85 13.67
CA GLY A 15 17.14 -5.70 12.51
C GLY A 15 15.93 -5.38 11.68
N THR A 16 15.00 -4.56 12.16
CA THR A 16 13.80 -4.25 11.39
C THR A 16 13.78 -2.84 10.81
N GLY A 17 14.58 -1.92 11.35
CA GLY A 17 14.55 -0.53 10.94
C GLY A 17 13.21 0.16 11.14
N ALA A 18 12.24 -0.55 11.66
CA ALA A 18 10.90 -0.01 11.86
C ALA A 18 10.80 0.67 13.22
N ILE A 19 10.19 1.84 13.24
CA ILE A 19 9.88 2.54 14.49
C ILE A 19 8.57 1.96 15.01
N VAL A 20 8.63 1.33 16.17
CA VAL A 20 7.45 0.75 16.81
C VAL A 20 7.04 1.64 17.97
N LEU A 21 5.80 2.07 17.98
CA LEU A 21 5.24 2.79 19.11
C LEU A 21 4.80 1.77 20.16
N ALA A 22 5.47 1.80 21.31
CA ALA A 22 5.20 0.86 22.38
C ALA A 22 3.76 1.04 22.91
N GLY A 23 3.07 -0.08 23.13
CA GLY A 23 1.78 -0.10 23.81
C GLY A 23 0.59 0.30 23.00
N VAL A 24 0.68 0.36 21.67
CA VAL A 24 -0.44 0.74 20.80
C VAL A 24 -0.72 -0.36 19.78
N ASP A 25 -1.63 -1.24 20.11
CA ASP A 25 -1.97 -2.41 19.29
C ASP A 25 -2.44 -2.02 17.89
N GLY A 26 -3.23 -0.95 17.77
CA GLY A 26 -3.70 -0.47 16.47
C GLY A 26 -2.55 -0.06 15.54
N ARG A 27 -1.47 0.49 16.12
CA ARG A 27 -0.30 0.86 15.33
C ARG A 27 0.53 -0.35 14.92
N SER A 28 0.55 -1.39 15.74
CA SER A 28 1.20 -2.66 15.37
C SER A 28 0.49 -3.30 14.19
N MET A 29 -0.84 -3.28 14.18
CA MET A 29 -1.63 -3.75 13.06
C MET A 29 -1.39 -2.92 11.81
N MET A 30 -1.33 -1.60 11.97
CA MET A 30 -1.06 -0.70 10.86
C MET A 30 0.35 -0.92 10.29
N ALA A 31 1.34 -1.10 11.15
CA ALA A 31 2.71 -1.40 10.71
C ALA A 31 2.77 -2.70 9.94
N ARG A 32 2.03 -3.72 10.38
CA ARG A 32 1.92 -4.98 9.65
C ARG A 32 1.29 -4.77 8.28
N ARG A 33 0.18 -4.04 8.26
CA ARG A 33 -0.52 -3.78 7.00
C ARG A 33 0.34 -2.99 6.03
N PHE A 34 1.06 -2.00 6.54
CA PHE A 34 2.02 -1.23 5.75
C PHE A 34 3.05 -2.14 5.10
N ARG A 35 3.62 -3.07 5.85
CA ARG A 35 4.60 -4.02 5.31
C ARG A 35 3.98 -4.95 4.28
N GLU A 36 2.77 -5.42 4.53
CA GLU A 36 2.05 -6.27 3.57
C GLU A 36 1.86 -5.55 2.24
N ILE A 37 1.40 -4.32 2.29
CA ILE A 37 1.16 -3.52 1.09
C ILE A 37 2.47 -3.22 0.38
N THR A 38 3.50 -2.83 1.12
CA THR A 38 4.83 -2.57 0.58
C THR A 38 5.36 -3.80 -0.15
N THR A 39 5.32 -4.93 0.51
CA THR A 39 5.80 -6.20 -0.07
C THR A 39 5.02 -6.58 -1.32
N GLY A 40 3.70 -6.40 -1.28
CA GLY A 40 2.84 -6.68 -2.42
C GLY A 40 3.16 -5.83 -3.64
N ILE A 41 3.33 -4.52 -3.43
CA ILE A 41 3.67 -3.60 -4.53
C ILE A 41 5.06 -3.92 -5.07
N GLU A 42 6.04 -4.17 -4.20
CA GLU A 42 7.38 -4.55 -4.63
C GLU A 42 7.37 -5.82 -5.47
N ALA A 43 6.59 -6.81 -5.06
CA ALA A 43 6.44 -8.04 -5.82
C ALA A 43 5.83 -7.77 -7.21
N ASP A 44 4.81 -6.92 -7.27
CA ASP A 44 4.20 -6.53 -8.54
C ASP A 44 5.18 -5.84 -9.47
N LEU A 45 6.15 -5.14 -8.91
CA LEU A 45 7.20 -4.45 -9.68
C LEU A 45 8.37 -5.36 -10.06
N GLY A 46 8.36 -6.60 -9.62
CA GLY A 46 9.40 -7.56 -9.94
C GLY A 46 10.52 -7.68 -8.93
N GLY A 47 10.47 -6.95 -7.84
CA GLY A 47 11.38 -7.10 -6.71
C GLY A 47 12.71 -6.38 -6.81
N ASP A 48 13.13 -5.94 -7.98
CA ASP A 48 14.38 -5.21 -8.17
C ASP A 48 14.07 -3.73 -8.41
N LEU A 49 14.06 -2.97 -7.33
CA LEU A 49 13.58 -1.60 -7.34
C LEU A 49 14.72 -0.60 -7.28
N THR A 50 14.58 0.48 -8.03
CA THR A 50 15.45 1.64 -7.87
C THR A 50 15.12 2.34 -6.55
N GLU A 51 16.04 3.18 -6.09
CA GLU A 51 15.78 3.98 -4.88
C GLU A 51 14.54 4.86 -5.03
N ALA A 52 14.35 5.46 -6.21
CA ALA A 52 13.17 6.27 -6.48
C ALA A 52 11.88 5.44 -6.37
N GLN A 53 11.89 4.24 -6.92
CA GLN A 53 10.75 3.34 -6.81
C GLN A 53 10.46 2.96 -5.36
N LYS A 54 11.49 2.69 -4.56
CA LYS A 54 11.32 2.39 -3.15
C LYS A 54 10.64 3.54 -2.41
N HIS A 55 11.02 4.78 -2.70
CA HIS A 55 10.39 5.95 -2.11
C HIS A 55 8.92 6.06 -2.51
N LEU A 56 8.59 5.85 -3.77
CA LEU A 56 7.22 5.90 -4.23
C LEU A 56 6.38 4.77 -3.63
N VAL A 57 6.94 3.58 -3.51
CA VAL A 57 6.26 2.44 -2.87
C VAL A 57 5.93 2.76 -1.42
N ALA A 58 6.85 3.35 -0.68
CA ALA A 58 6.61 3.72 0.72
C ALA A 58 5.46 4.73 0.85
N ARG A 59 5.41 5.73 -0.03
CA ARG A 59 4.32 6.71 -0.04
C ARG A 59 3.00 6.06 -0.42
N ALA A 60 3.01 5.21 -1.44
CA ALA A 60 1.81 4.49 -1.85
C ALA A 60 1.27 3.62 -0.72
N ALA A 61 2.13 2.89 -0.03
CA ALA A 61 1.73 2.06 1.10
C ALA A 61 1.14 2.90 2.24
N THR A 62 1.73 4.06 2.52
CA THR A 62 1.22 4.97 3.55
C THR A 62 -0.18 5.46 3.19
N LEU A 63 -0.38 5.89 1.96
CA LEU A 63 -1.70 6.37 1.52
C LEU A 63 -2.72 5.24 1.49
N ALA A 64 -2.31 4.04 1.11
CA ALA A 64 -3.20 2.88 1.13
C ALA A 64 -3.67 2.57 2.55
N CYS A 65 -2.77 2.63 3.54
CA CYS A 65 -3.14 2.44 4.93
C CYS A 65 -4.13 3.52 5.41
N TRP A 66 -3.91 4.77 5.03
CA TRP A 66 -4.84 5.85 5.37
C TRP A 66 -6.20 5.65 4.74
N ALA A 67 -6.23 5.23 3.48
CA ALA A 67 -7.50 4.95 2.80
C ALA A 67 -8.27 3.85 3.52
N GLU A 68 -7.60 2.77 3.89
CA GLU A 68 -8.22 1.66 4.62
C GLU A 68 -8.76 2.10 5.98
N GLU A 69 -8.02 2.97 6.67
CA GLU A 69 -8.46 3.52 7.94
C GLU A 69 -9.73 4.37 7.79
N ARG A 70 -9.79 5.19 6.75
CA ARG A 70 -11.01 5.97 6.46
C ARG A 70 -12.17 5.06 6.10
N GLU A 71 -11.92 4.01 5.33
CA GLU A 71 -12.95 3.03 4.98
C GLU A 71 -13.50 2.32 6.22
N ALA A 72 -12.63 2.01 7.16
CA ALA A 72 -13.05 1.40 8.43
C ALA A 72 -13.93 2.35 9.25
N GLU A 73 -13.60 3.63 9.28
CA GLU A 73 -14.42 4.65 9.95
C GLU A 73 -15.82 4.72 9.34
N LEU A 74 -15.90 4.73 8.02
CA LEU A 74 -17.19 4.72 7.33
C LEU A 74 -17.99 3.47 7.68
N ALA A 75 -17.34 2.31 7.65
CA ALA A 75 -17.99 1.03 7.92
C ALA A 75 -18.53 0.93 9.36
N THR A 76 -17.88 1.61 10.30
CA THR A 76 -18.27 1.58 11.71
C THR A 76 -19.17 2.76 12.11
N GLY A 77 -19.61 3.57 11.15
CA GLY A 77 -20.51 4.68 11.40
C GLY A 77 -19.87 5.89 12.04
N GLN A 78 -18.55 6.00 11.98
CA GLN A 78 -17.83 7.17 12.48
C GLN A 78 -17.86 8.30 11.45
N ASP A 79 -17.51 9.50 11.91
CA ASP A 79 -17.41 10.64 11.01
C ASP A 79 -16.46 10.35 9.88
N PHE A 80 -16.90 10.67 8.67
CA PHE A 80 -16.15 10.35 7.47
C PHE A 80 -15.97 11.59 6.61
N ASP A 81 -14.73 11.96 6.39
CA ASP A 81 -14.38 13.09 5.52
C ASP A 81 -14.22 12.59 4.09
N ALA A 82 -15.28 12.71 3.31
CA ALA A 82 -15.29 12.26 1.93
C ALA A 82 -14.27 13.00 1.05
N THR A 83 -14.06 14.30 1.34
CA THR A 83 -13.10 15.11 0.59
C THR A 83 -11.68 14.63 0.84
N GLN A 84 -11.33 14.39 2.10
CA GLN A 84 -10.03 13.85 2.47
C GLN A 84 -9.80 12.47 1.85
N TYR A 85 -10.81 11.61 1.92
CA TYR A 85 -10.73 10.28 1.33
C TYR A 85 -10.50 10.34 -0.18
N ALA A 86 -11.21 11.22 -0.88
CA ALA A 86 -11.03 11.40 -2.31
C ALA A 86 -9.62 11.90 -2.64
N THR A 87 -9.09 12.81 -1.84
CA THR A 87 -7.73 13.34 -2.02
C THR A 87 -6.69 12.23 -1.85
N ILE A 88 -6.83 11.43 -0.80
CA ILE A 88 -5.94 10.29 -0.55
C ILE A 88 -6.01 9.29 -1.70
N SER A 89 -7.22 8.93 -2.11
CA SER A 89 -7.42 7.94 -3.17
C SER A 89 -6.84 8.41 -4.50
N ASN A 90 -7.01 9.68 -4.84
CA ASN A 90 -6.45 10.24 -6.07
C ASN A 90 -4.93 10.30 -6.02
N ALA A 91 -4.34 10.67 -4.89
CA ALA A 91 -2.90 10.69 -4.73
C ALA A 91 -2.32 9.27 -4.83
N LEU A 92 -2.97 8.31 -4.20
CA LEU A 92 -2.56 6.91 -4.30
C LEU A 92 -2.61 6.42 -5.75
N ARG A 93 -3.70 6.72 -6.45
CA ARG A 93 -3.84 6.33 -7.85
C ARG A 93 -2.71 6.87 -8.71
N ARG A 94 -2.33 8.13 -8.50
CA ARG A 94 -1.22 8.74 -9.26
C ARG A 94 0.11 8.06 -8.96
N LEU A 95 0.38 7.74 -7.70
CA LEU A 95 1.61 7.05 -7.32
C LEU A 95 1.69 5.67 -7.97
N LEU A 96 0.59 4.93 -7.96
CA LEU A 96 0.55 3.61 -8.58
C LEU A 96 0.71 3.70 -10.10
N ALA A 97 0.15 4.72 -10.71
CA ALA A 97 0.34 4.97 -12.14
C ALA A 97 1.80 5.31 -12.45
N ASP A 98 2.42 6.16 -11.64
CA ASP A 98 3.83 6.53 -11.79
C ASP A 98 4.75 5.31 -11.64
N LEU A 99 4.38 4.37 -10.78
CA LEU A 99 5.12 3.12 -10.64
C LEU A 99 4.90 2.15 -11.80
N GLY A 100 3.93 2.43 -12.66
CA GLY A 100 3.64 1.57 -13.80
C GLY A 100 2.85 0.32 -13.44
N LEU A 101 2.10 0.38 -12.36
CA LEU A 101 1.29 -0.75 -11.91
C LEU A 101 -0.06 -0.84 -12.60
N GLU A 102 -0.23 -0.11 -13.68
CA GLU A 102 -1.43 -0.23 -14.50
C GLU A 102 -1.49 -1.64 -15.11
N ARG A 103 -2.66 -2.24 -15.02
CA ARG A 103 -2.88 -3.55 -15.58
C ARG A 103 -2.86 -3.45 -17.10
N ARG A 104 -1.80 -3.95 -17.69
CA ARG A 104 -1.66 -3.94 -19.14
C ARG A 104 -2.34 -5.17 -19.72
N ALA A 105 -2.97 -4.99 -20.88
CA ALA A 105 -3.63 -6.07 -21.58
C ALA A 105 -2.69 -7.25 -21.81
N LYS A 106 -1.41 -6.99 -22.07
CA LYS A 106 -0.42 -8.06 -22.31
C LYS A 106 -0.17 -8.94 -21.08
N ASP A 107 -0.50 -8.46 -19.88
CA ASP A 107 -0.26 -9.23 -18.66
C ASP A 107 -1.36 -10.24 -18.42
N ILE A 108 -2.50 -10.04 -19.06
CA ILE A 108 -3.69 -10.86 -18.89
C ILE A 108 -3.99 -11.63 -20.15
N THR A 109 -3.76 -10.97 -21.27
CA THR A 109 -4.11 -11.48 -22.58
C THR A 109 -2.87 -12.14 -23.16
N PRO A 110 -2.93 -13.41 -23.52
CA PRO A 110 -1.89 -14.02 -24.33
C PRO A 110 -1.67 -13.13 -25.53
N SER A 111 -0.48 -13.14 -26.06
CA SER A 111 -0.23 -12.37 -27.27
C SER A 111 -1.28 -12.72 -28.32
N LEU A 112 -1.58 -11.80 -29.19
CA LEU A 112 -2.52 -12.04 -30.26
C LEU A 112 -2.13 -13.28 -31.06
N GLN A 113 -0.85 -13.52 -31.22
CA GLN A 113 -0.34 -14.70 -31.90
C GLN A 113 -0.69 -15.99 -31.17
N ASP A 114 -0.56 -16.00 -29.85
CA ASP A 114 -0.93 -17.16 -29.03
C ASP A 114 -2.42 -17.44 -29.13
N TYR A 115 -3.22 -16.38 -29.12
CA TYR A 115 -4.66 -16.49 -29.26
C TYR A 115 -5.03 -17.11 -30.63
N ILE A 116 -4.40 -16.61 -31.69
CA ILE A 116 -4.63 -17.11 -33.07
C ILE A 116 -4.21 -18.56 -33.17
N LYS A 117 -3.04 -18.91 -32.60
CA LYS A 117 -2.58 -20.30 -32.61
C LYS A 117 -3.55 -21.24 -31.89
N GLY A 118 -4.08 -20.79 -30.74
CA GLY A 118 -5.05 -21.54 -29.99
C GLY A 118 -6.32 -21.78 -30.78
N ARG A 119 -6.81 -20.77 -31.48
CA ARG A 119 -7.99 -20.89 -32.33
C ARG A 119 -7.74 -21.82 -33.55
N ALA A 120 -6.59 -21.68 -34.16
CA ALA A 120 -6.23 -22.51 -35.28
C ALA A 120 -6.13 -23.99 -34.89
N ALA A 121 -5.59 -24.25 -33.69
CA ALA A 121 -5.47 -25.61 -33.19
C ALA A 121 -6.83 -26.22 -32.83
N ASN A 122 -7.79 -25.41 -32.45
CA ASN A 122 -9.13 -25.85 -32.04
C ASN A 122 -10.17 -25.77 -33.16
N GLY A 123 -9.80 -25.16 -34.21
CA GLY A 123 -10.67 -25.02 -35.39
C GLY A 123 -10.39 -26.05 -36.43
#